data_2fa6f609b8e38493f7bd82ff7e48c6b5
#
_entry.id   2fa6f609b8e38493f7bd82ff7e48c6b5
#
_cell.length_a   1.000
_cell.length_b   1.000
_cell.length_c   1.000
_cell.angle_alpha   90.00
_cell.angle_beta   90.00
_cell.angle_gamma   90.00
#
_symmetry.space_group_name_H-M   'P 1'
#
loop_
_entity.id
_entity.type
_entity.pdbx_description
1 polymer ?
#
loop_
_entity_poly.entity_id
_entity_poly.type
_entity_poly.pdbx_seq_one_letter_code
_entity_poly.pdbx_strand_id
1 'polypeptide(L)'
;MKWKTSDFDYNLPEELIAQTPLLDRSSSRMLVIHNTEKKYEDKHFYDIVDYLHAGDVLVRNNTRVIPARLFGTKEETGAHVELLLLRQLPDDVWECLVGNAKVVKLGAIISFHDGRLRAECVEIGEKGLRKMRMIYDGIFNEILDELGNVPLPPYIKEKLNDPERYQTVYAKVRGSAAAPTA
;
A
#
# COMPACT_ATOMS: atom_id res chain seq x y z
N MET A 1 29.47 -13.43 -7.14
CA MET A 1 29.54 -12.01 -6.77
C MET A 1 28.43 -11.75 -5.75
N LYS A 2 28.71 -11.09 -4.61
CA LYS A 2 27.69 -10.82 -3.59
C LYS A 2 27.37 -9.33 -3.65
N TRP A 3 26.18 -8.98 -4.15
CA TRP A 3 25.71 -7.60 -4.26
C TRP A 3 25.49 -6.99 -2.87
N LYS A 4 25.81 -5.70 -2.73
CA LYS A 4 25.51 -4.89 -1.55
C LYS A 4 24.42 -3.87 -1.91
N THR A 5 23.66 -3.41 -0.94
CA THR A 5 22.63 -2.36 -1.16
C THR A 5 23.26 -1.09 -1.75
N SER A 6 24.49 -0.75 -1.32
CA SER A 6 25.23 0.40 -1.84
C SER A 6 25.57 0.32 -3.33
N ASP A 7 25.56 -0.88 -3.94
CA ASP A 7 25.84 -1.04 -5.37
C ASP A 7 24.68 -0.55 -6.25
N PHE A 8 23.51 -0.29 -5.62
CA PHE A 8 22.28 0.23 -6.24
C PHE A 8 21.97 1.66 -5.83
N ASP A 9 22.87 2.31 -5.09
CA ASP A 9 22.71 3.71 -4.67
C ASP A 9 23.11 4.65 -5.81
N TYR A 10 22.23 5.61 -6.12
CA TYR A 10 22.47 6.62 -7.13
C TYR A 10 21.67 7.89 -6.81
N ASN A 11 22.08 9.01 -7.36
CA ASN A 11 21.36 10.26 -7.23
C ASN A 11 20.09 10.24 -8.09
N LEU A 12 18.92 10.18 -7.44
CA LEU A 12 17.61 10.29 -8.10
C LEU A 12 17.01 11.67 -7.81
N PRO A 13 16.98 12.60 -8.79
CA PRO A 13 16.32 13.88 -8.62
C PRO A 13 14.82 13.71 -8.36
N GLU A 14 14.25 14.47 -7.40
CA GLU A 14 12.83 14.36 -7.03
C GLU A 14 11.88 14.61 -8.21
N GLU A 15 12.25 15.52 -9.12
CA GLU A 15 11.46 15.84 -10.32
C GLU A 15 11.31 14.69 -11.33
N LEU A 16 12.14 13.66 -11.21
CA LEU A 16 12.01 12.45 -12.03
C LEU A 16 11.04 11.43 -11.45
N ILE A 17 10.54 11.65 -10.25
CA ILE A 17 9.52 10.80 -9.62
C ILE A 17 8.14 11.32 -10.01
N ALA A 18 7.47 10.62 -10.93
CA ALA A 18 6.12 10.98 -11.36
C ALA A 18 5.15 10.97 -10.17
N GLN A 19 4.40 12.06 -9.99
CA GLN A 19 3.43 12.21 -8.90
C GLN A 19 2.01 11.79 -9.31
N THR A 20 1.71 11.84 -10.61
CA THR A 20 0.41 11.46 -11.15
C THR A 20 0.55 10.38 -12.21
N PRO A 21 -0.39 9.42 -12.30
CA PRO A 21 -0.37 8.40 -13.35
C PRO A 21 -0.76 9.01 -14.71
N LEU A 22 -0.25 8.43 -15.79
CA LEU A 22 -0.70 8.75 -17.15
C LEU A 22 -2.18 8.39 -17.32
N LEU A 23 -2.92 9.13 -18.15
CA LEU A 23 -4.32 8.82 -18.47
C LEU A 23 -4.43 7.41 -19.10
N ASP A 24 -3.64 7.14 -20.12
CA ASP A 24 -3.49 5.80 -20.68
C ASP A 24 -2.35 5.06 -19.98
N ARG A 25 -2.68 3.99 -19.24
CA ARG A 25 -1.68 3.18 -18.52
C ARG A 25 -0.68 2.52 -19.44
N SER A 26 -1.14 2.07 -20.62
CA SER A 26 -0.33 1.32 -21.56
C SER A 26 0.72 2.18 -22.25
N SER A 27 0.56 3.50 -22.23
CA SER A 27 1.54 4.45 -22.75
C SER A 27 2.72 4.74 -21.79
N SER A 28 2.77 4.07 -20.62
CA SER A 28 3.93 4.16 -19.72
C SER A 28 5.20 3.72 -20.42
N ARG A 29 6.29 4.43 -20.13
CA ARG A 29 7.62 4.06 -20.67
C ARG A 29 8.04 2.69 -20.13
N MET A 30 8.65 1.89 -20.99
CA MET A 30 9.22 0.59 -20.71
C MET A 30 10.68 0.54 -21.15
N LEU A 31 11.56 0.14 -20.24
CA LEU A 31 12.96 -0.12 -20.56
C LEU A 31 13.12 -1.62 -20.84
N VAL A 32 13.56 -1.94 -22.07
CA VAL A 32 13.88 -3.31 -22.47
C VAL A 32 15.38 -3.53 -22.37
N ILE A 33 15.78 -4.59 -21.64
CA ILE A 33 17.20 -4.90 -21.44
C ILE A 33 17.52 -6.24 -22.13
N HIS A 34 18.39 -6.19 -23.14
CA HIS A 34 18.91 -7.37 -23.84
C HIS A 34 20.18 -7.86 -23.15
N ASN A 35 20.06 -8.80 -22.22
CA ASN A 35 21.17 -9.26 -21.39
C ASN A 35 22.32 -9.86 -22.21
N THR A 36 22.01 -10.61 -23.28
CA THR A 36 23.01 -11.24 -24.15
C THR A 36 23.83 -10.22 -24.94
N GLU A 37 23.16 -9.22 -25.49
CA GLU A 37 23.75 -8.19 -26.31
C GLU A 37 24.30 -7.00 -25.52
N LYS A 38 23.97 -6.93 -24.21
CA LYS A 38 24.27 -5.81 -23.31
C LYS A 38 23.77 -4.46 -23.85
N LYS A 39 22.58 -4.48 -24.44
CA LYS A 39 21.89 -3.30 -25.00
C LYS A 39 20.60 -3.05 -24.25
N TYR A 40 20.10 -1.84 -24.33
CA TYR A 40 18.79 -1.46 -23.85
C TYR A 40 18.06 -0.62 -24.90
N GLU A 41 16.73 -0.65 -24.84
CA GLU A 41 15.85 0.11 -25.71
C GLU A 41 14.77 0.80 -24.87
N ASP A 42 14.42 2.03 -25.24
CA ASP A 42 13.27 2.74 -24.72
C ASP A 42 12.03 2.40 -25.56
N LYS A 43 11.01 1.86 -24.89
CA LYS A 43 9.72 1.45 -25.48
C LYS A 43 8.56 1.98 -24.64
N HIS A 44 7.33 1.62 -25.00
CA HIS A 44 6.15 1.81 -24.19
C HIS A 44 5.57 0.46 -23.76
N PHE A 45 4.78 0.47 -22.69
CA PHE A 45 4.28 -0.78 -22.12
C PHE A 45 3.39 -1.56 -23.11
N TYR A 46 2.68 -0.89 -24.01
CA TYR A 46 1.89 -1.58 -25.06
C TYR A 46 2.75 -2.38 -26.04
N ASP A 47 4.06 -2.09 -26.18
CA ASP A 47 4.98 -2.86 -27.02
C ASP A 47 5.37 -4.21 -26.39
N ILE A 48 4.95 -4.51 -25.13
CA ILE A 48 5.30 -5.74 -24.42
C ILE A 48 4.84 -7.00 -25.20
N VAL A 49 3.79 -6.87 -26.00
CA VAL A 49 3.27 -7.97 -26.82
C VAL A 49 4.29 -8.51 -27.81
N ASP A 50 5.21 -7.67 -28.26
CA ASP A 50 6.26 -8.04 -29.22
C ASP A 50 7.37 -8.89 -28.58
N TYR A 51 7.40 -8.95 -27.25
CA TYR A 51 8.40 -9.69 -26.46
C TYR A 51 7.85 -10.98 -25.86
N LEU A 52 6.57 -11.27 -26.06
CA LEU A 52 5.92 -12.47 -25.53
C LEU A 52 5.65 -13.49 -26.63
N HIS A 53 5.94 -14.75 -26.37
CA HIS A 53 5.82 -15.83 -27.33
C HIS A 53 4.91 -16.96 -26.78
N ALA A 54 4.40 -17.77 -27.68
CA ALA A 54 3.63 -18.95 -27.29
C ALA A 54 4.50 -19.88 -26.42
N GLY A 55 4.00 -20.22 -25.24
CA GLY A 55 4.72 -21.00 -24.22
C GLY A 55 5.33 -20.20 -23.08
N ASP A 56 5.38 -18.87 -23.19
CA ASP A 56 5.78 -18.03 -22.07
C ASP A 56 4.76 -18.09 -20.92
N VAL A 57 5.24 -17.96 -19.68
CA VAL A 57 4.39 -17.92 -18.49
C VAL A 57 4.42 -16.52 -17.88
N LEU A 58 3.28 -15.84 -17.92
CA LEU A 58 3.10 -14.53 -17.28
C LEU A 58 2.53 -14.69 -15.88
N VAL A 59 3.37 -14.43 -14.86
CA VAL A 59 2.95 -14.41 -13.46
C VAL A 59 2.45 -13.02 -13.10
N ARG A 60 1.25 -12.93 -12.54
CA ARG A 60 0.66 -11.66 -12.09
C ARG A 60 0.00 -11.81 -10.72
N ASN A 61 0.04 -10.75 -9.95
CA ASN A 61 -0.65 -10.67 -8.66
C ASN A 61 -2.00 -9.97 -8.83
N ASN A 62 -3.11 -10.68 -8.62
CA ASN A 62 -4.47 -10.15 -8.77
C ASN A 62 -5.04 -9.53 -7.48
N THR A 63 -4.16 -9.23 -6.53
CA THR A 63 -4.55 -8.57 -5.29
C THR A 63 -5.16 -7.19 -5.55
N ARG A 64 -6.24 -6.88 -4.80
CA ARG A 64 -6.83 -5.55 -4.73
C ARG A 64 -6.41 -4.86 -3.44
N VAL A 65 -5.83 -3.68 -3.57
CA VAL A 65 -5.44 -2.85 -2.43
C VAL A 65 -6.68 -2.37 -1.69
N ILE A 66 -6.68 -2.53 -0.38
CA ILE A 66 -7.72 -2.00 0.50
C ILE A 66 -7.33 -0.60 1.01
N PRO A 67 -8.28 0.26 1.39
CA PRO A 67 -7.99 1.56 1.99
C PRO A 67 -7.50 1.38 3.42
N ALA A 68 -6.32 0.77 3.55
CA ALA A 68 -5.77 0.25 4.80
C ALA A 68 -5.23 1.32 5.76
N ARG A 69 -5.16 2.59 5.33
CA ARG A 69 -4.64 3.70 6.16
C ARG A 69 -5.78 4.45 6.79
N LEU A 70 -5.82 4.44 8.14
CA LEU A 70 -6.83 5.07 8.96
C LEU A 70 -6.21 6.18 9.82
N PHE A 71 -6.86 7.34 9.87
CA PHE A 71 -6.48 8.44 10.74
C PHE A 71 -7.53 8.62 11.83
N GLY A 72 -7.10 8.58 13.07
CA GLY A 72 -7.98 8.68 14.23
C GLY A 72 -7.36 9.43 15.39
N THR A 73 -8.06 9.46 16.49
CA THR A 73 -7.65 10.11 17.74
C THR A 73 -7.74 9.14 18.90
N LYS A 74 -6.74 9.17 19.78
CA LYS A 74 -6.81 8.45 21.05
C LYS A 74 -7.89 9.05 21.93
N GLU A 75 -8.89 8.28 22.33
CA GLU A 75 -10.07 8.78 23.06
C GLU A 75 -9.70 9.52 24.36
N GLU A 76 -8.74 8.98 25.10
CA GLU A 76 -8.33 9.53 26.40
C GLU A 76 -7.63 10.90 26.32
N THR A 77 -6.89 11.16 25.25
CA THR A 77 -5.97 12.33 25.19
C THR A 77 -6.16 13.21 23.97
N GLY A 78 -6.99 12.79 22.97
CA GLY A 78 -7.13 13.49 21.70
C GLY A 78 -5.89 13.42 20.79
N ALA A 79 -4.86 12.64 21.15
CA ALA A 79 -3.66 12.54 20.33
C ALA A 79 -3.95 11.89 18.98
N HIS A 80 -3.46 12.52 17.90
CA HIS A 80 -3.60 11.98 16.54
C HIS A 80 -2.77 10.71 16.37
N VAL A 81 -3.38 9.70 15.77
CA VAL A 81 -2.81 8.38 15.51
C VAL A 81 -3.13 7.96 14.09
N GLU A 82 -2.14 7.42 13.39
CA GLU A 82 -2.30 6.74 12.12
C GLU A 82 -2.20 5.23 12.34
N LEU A 83 -3.17 4.46 11.82
CA LEU A 83 -3.07 3.01 11.71
C LEU A 83 -2.94 2.60 10.25
N LEU A 84 -1.94 1.79 9.94
CA LEU A 84 -1.83 1.08 8.68
C LEU A 84 -2.12 -0.40 8.94
N LEU A 85 -3.24 -0.89 8.42
CA LEU A 85 -3.66 -2.29 8.52
C LEU A 85 -2.73 -3.16 7.67
N LEU A 86 -2.10 -4.18 8.27
CA LEU A 86 -1.16 -5.07 7.57
C LEU A 86 -1.76 -6.45 7.33
N ARG A 87 -2.32 -7.06 8.37
CA ARG A 87 -2.85 -8.43 8.31
C ARG A 87 -4.01 -8.61 9.27
N GLN A 88 -5.08 -9.19 8.77
CA GLN A 88 -6.20 -9.61 9.58
C GLN A 88 -5.87 -10.91 10.34
N LEU A 89 -6.23 -10.94 11.59
CA LEU A 89 -6.14 -12.08 12.50
C LEU A 89 -7.55 -12.50 12.91
N PRO A 90 -7.76 -13.64 13.61
CA PRO A 90 -9.04 -13.99 14.16
C PRO A 90 -9.59 -12.94 15.14
N ASP A 91 -10.90 -12.99 15.43
CA ASP A 91 -11.59 -12.17 16.44
C ASP A 91 -11.51 -10.66 16.20
N ASP A 92 -11.64 -10.24 14.92
CA ASP A 92 -11.55 -8.84 14.49
C ASP A 92 -10.27 -8.12 14.91
N VAL A 93 -9.20 -8.87 15.12
CA VAL A 93 -7.88 -8.31 15.42
C VAL A 93 -7.11 -8.08 14.15
N TRP A 94 -6.42 -6.95 14.07
CA TRP A 94 -5.51 -6.62 12.99
C TRP A 94 -4.11 -6.33 13.51
N GLU A 95 -3.12 -6.88 12.83
CA GLU A 95 -1.74 -6.42 12.95
C GLU A 95 -1.60 -5.12 12.18
N CYS A 96 -1.16 -4.06 12.85
CA CYS A 96 -1.08 -2.71 12.32
C CYS A 96 0.31 -2.12 12.54
N LEU A 97 0.77 -1.32 11.59
CA LEU A 97 1.85 -0.38 11.84
C LEU A 97 1.22 0.94 12.32
N VAL A 98 1.70 1.46 13.44
CA VAL A 98 1.10 2.60 14.10
C VAL A 98 2.02 3.81 14.01
N GLY A 99 1.55 4.87 13.36
CA GLY A 99 2.15 6.20 13.45
C GLY A 99 1.89 6.81 14.84
N ASN A 100 2.89 7.47 15.41
CA ASN A 100 2.85 7.94 16.80
C ASN A 100 2.64 6.81 17.83
N ALA A 101 3.26 5.65 17.59
CA ALA A 101 3.09 4.44 18.41
C ALA A 101 3.39 4.63 19.92
N LYS A 102 4.12 5.69 20.29
CA LYS A 102 4.44 6.01 21.70
C LYS A 102 3.22 6.29 22.55
N VAL A 103 2.15 6.85 21.98
CA VAL A 103 0.91 7.17 22.70
C VAL A 103 -0.06 5.99 22.75
N VAL A 104 0.13 4.95 21.89
CA VAL A 104 -0.74 3.78 21.81
C VAL A 104 -0.17 2.68 22.70
N LYS A 105 -0.63 2.65 23.94
CA LYS A 105 -0.30 1.64 24.97
C LYS A 105 -1.35 0.53 24.97
N LEU A 106 -1.06 -0.56 25.67
CA LEU A 106 -2.02 -1.64 25.91
C LEU A 106 -3.32 -1.08 26.49
N GLY A 107 -4.46 -1.48 25.93
CA GLY A 107 -5.81 -1.00 26.30
C GLY A 107 -6.15 0.39 25.77
N ALA A 108 -5.23 1.09 25.06
CA ALA A 108 -5.55 2.37 24.44
C ALA A 108 -6.60 2.19 23.33
N ILE A 109 -7.61 3.06 23.30
CA ILE A 109 -8.66 3.07 22.29
C ILE A 109 -8.44 4.27 21.36
N ILE A 110 -8.44 3.98 20.07
CA ILE A 110 -8.38 4.96 18.99
C ILE A 110 -9.74 5.02 18.32
N SER A 111 -10.30 6.20 18.21
CA SER A 111 -11.59 6.46 17.56
C SER A 111 -11.37 7.06 16.19
N PHE A 112 -12.14 6.58 15.22
CA PHE A 112 -12.18 7.05 13.84
C PHE A 112 -13.58 7.52 13.53
N HIS A 113 -13.67 8.68 12.83
CA HIS A 113 -14.93 9.26 12.37
C HIS A 113 -16.05 9.19 13.44
N ASP A 114 -15.86 9.96 14.51
CA ASP A 114 -16.83 10.13 15.60
C ASP A 114 -17.27 8.82 16.26
N GLY A 115 -16.37 7.81 16.28
CA GLY A 115 -16.59 6.54 16.97
C GLY A 115 -17.27 5.45 16.14
N ARG A 116 -17.53 5.68 14.85
CA ARG A 116 -18.09 4.68 13.93
C ARG A 116 -17.19 3.43 13.78
N LEU A 117 -15.88 3.64 13.87
CA LEU A 117 -14.88 2.59 14.03
C LEU A 117 -14.00 2.96 15.21
N ARG A 118 -13.75 1.99 16.08
CA ARG A 118 -12.80 2.12 17.19
C ARG A 118 -11.81 0.97 17.13
N ALA A 119 -10.59 1.18 17.63
CA ALA A 119 -9.58 0.14 17.71
C ALA A 119 -8.92 0.14 19.10
N GLU A 120 -8.98 -0.99 19.77
CA GLU A 120 -8.33 -1.22 21.06
C GLU A 120 -6.95 -1.87 20.85
N CYS A 121 -5.91 -1.34 21.47
CA CYS A 121 -4.58 -1.95 21.45
C CYS A 121 -4.55 -3.16 22.40
N VAL A 122 -4.53 -4.37 21.84
CA VAL A 122 -4.52 -5.63 22.60
C VAL A 122 -3.12 -6.24 22.75
N GLU A 123 -2.15 -5.83 21.93
CA GLU A 123 -0.76 -6.29 22.04
C GLU A 123 0.21 -5.25 21.47
N ILE A 124 1.37 -5.12 22.11
CA ILE A 124 2.44 -4.22 21.68
C ILE A 124 3.56 -5.06 21.06
N GLY A 125 3.83 -4.83 19.78
CA GLY A 125 4.97 -5.38 19.06
C GLY A 125 6.14 -4.41 18.95
N GLU A 126 7.18 -4.84 18.26
CA GLU A 126 8.37 -4.04 18.00
C GLU A 126 8.16 -3.01 16.88
N LYS A 127 9.03 -2.00 16.79
CA LYS A 127 9.11 -1.03 15.67
C LYS A 127 7.78 -0.39 15.25
N GLY A 128 6.89 -0.15 16.20
CA GLY A 128 5.60 0.48 15.94
C GLY A 128 4.47 -0.50 15.61
N LEU A 129 4.74 -1.79 15.55
CA LEU A 129 3.71 -2.82 15.38
C LEU A 129 2.80 -2.89 16.60
N ARG A 130 1.50 -3.05 16.36
CA ARG A 130 0.45 -3.27 17.38
C ARG A 130 -0.54 -4.28 16.83
N LYS A 131 -1.14 -5.09 17.72
CA LYS A 131 -2.38 -5.78 17.42
C LYS A 131 -3.54 -4.94 17.94
N MET A 132 -4.43 -4.60 17.05
CA MET A 132 -5.57 -3.74 17.30
C MET A 132 -6.86 -4.55 17.12
N ARG A 133 -7.69 -4.66 18.15
CA ARG A 133 -9.03 -5.22 18.03
C ARG A 133 -9.97 -4.14 17.51
N MET A 134 -10.62 -4.41 16.37
CA MET A 134 -11.59 -3.50 15.77
C MET A 134 -12.93 -3.63 16.45
N ILE A 135 -13.57 -2.50 16.77
CA ILE A 135 -14.85 -2.38 17.43
C ILE A 135 -15.73 -1.54 16.53
N TYR A 136 -16.77 -2.14 15.98
CA TYR A 136 -17.65 -1.51 14.98
C TYR A 136 -19.02 -2.20 14.97
N ASP A 137 -20.00 -1.57 14.33
CA ASP A 137 -21.31 -2.17 14.02
C ASP A 137 -21.49 -2.20 12.49
N GLY A 138 -21.95 -3.35 11.97
CA GLY A 138 -22.14 -3.57 10.54
C GLY A 138 -21.03 -4.36 9.85
N ILE A 139 -20.71 -4.02 8.60
CA ILE A 139 -19.73 -4.73 7.78
C ILE A 139 -18.41 -3.96 7.74
N PHE A 140 -17.35 -4.56 8.28
CA PHE A 140 -16.02 -3.92 8.39
C PHE A 140 -15.50 -3.36 7.08
N ASN A 141 -15.65 -4.13 5.99
CA ASN A 141 -15.13 -3.70 4.69
C ASN A 141 -15.84 -2.45 4.14
N GLU A 142 -17.14 -2.29 4.40
CA GLU A 142 -17.90 -1.10 3.99
C GLU A 142 -17.46 0.12 4.79
N ILE A 143 -17.25 -0.06 6.10
CA ILE A 143 -16.72 0.99 6.97
C ILE A 143 -15.30 1.38 6.53
N LEU A 144 -14.47 0.40 6.20
CA LEU A 144 -13.11 0.65 5.74
C LEU A 144 -13.07 1.39 4.40
N ASP A 145 -13.99 1.07 3.47
CA ASP A 145 -14.11 1.75 2.18
C ASP A 145 -14.51 3.23 2.35
N GLU A 146 -15.30 3.54 3.38
CA GLU A 146 -15.73 4.90 3.68
C GLU A 146 -14.67 5.72 4.41
N LEU A 147 -14.02 5.14 5.42
CA LEU A 147 -13.13 5.87 6.33
C LEU A 147 -11.65 5.78 5.94
N GLY A 148 -11.27 4.72 5.25
CA GLY A 148 -9.88 4.42 4.94
C GLY A 148 -9.34 5.20 3.74
N ASN A 149 -8.03 5.27 3.70
CA ASN A 149 -7.29 5.84 2.59
C ASN A 149 -6.37 4.78 1.97
N VAL A 150 -6.24 4.81 0.65
CA VAL A 150 -5.27 3.96 -0.05
C VAL A 150 -3.86 4.37 0.35
N PRO A 151 -3.04 3.46 0.86
CA PRO A 151 -1.70 3.78 1.36
C PRO A 151 -0.71 3.95 0.22
N LEU A 152 -0.61 5.15 -0.33
CA LEU A 152 0.40 5.49 -1.33
C LEU A 152 1.81 5.42 -0.75
N PRO A 153 2.84 5.10 -1.56
CA PRO A 153 4.23 5.18 -1.16
C PRO A 153 4.61 6.60 -0.70
N PRO A 154 5.55 6.74 0.24
CA PRO A 154 5.86 8.05 0.86
C PRO A 154 6.47 9.08 -0.11
N TYR A 155 6.98 8.65 -1.26
CA TYR A 155 7.50 9.54 -2.30
C TYR A 155 6.40 10.12 -3.21
N ILE A 156 5.16 9.65 -3.13
CA ILE A 156 3.99 10.26 -3.77
C ILE A 156 3.39 11.26 -2.77
N LYS A 157 3.51 12.54 -3.10
CA LYS A 157 3.05 13.66 -2.26
C LYS A 157 1.69 14.18 -2.71
N GLU A 158 1.34 13.95 -3.98
CA GLU A 158 0.07 14.37 -4.55
C GLU A 158 -1.09 13.50 -4.08
N LYS A 159 -2.23 14.14 -3.86
CA LYS A 159 -3.46 13.44 -3.46
C LYS A 159 -3.99 12.62 -4.64
N LEU A 160 -4.31 11.37 -4.39
CA LEU A 160 -4.94 10.48 -5.36
C LEU A 160 -6.42 10.86 -5.51
N ASN A 161 -6.80 11.39 -6.68
CA ASN A 161 -8.19 11.81 -6.95
C ASN A 161 -9.09 10.61 -7.27
N ASP A 162 -8.53 9.56 -7.88
CA ASP A 162 -9.24 8.33 -8.23
C ASP A 162 -8.49 7.12 -7.65
N PRO A 163 -8.98 6.49 -6.58
CA PRO A 163 -8.35 5.32 -5.96
C PRO A 163 -8.19 4.11 -6.90
N GLU A 164 -9.05 3.98 -7.93
CA GLU A 164 -8.95 2.91 -8.92
C GLU A 164 -7.66 3.03 -9.77
N ARG A 165 -7.09 4.22 -9.87
CA ARG A 165 -5.81 4.42 -10.56
C ARG A 165 -4.64 3.73 -9.87
N TYR A 166 -4.75 3.43 -8.58
CA TYR A 166 -3.74 2.69 -7.82
C TYR A 166 -3.94 1.18 -7.88
N GLN A 167 -5.06 0.71 -8.41
CA GLN A 167 -5.32 -0.71 -8.63
C GLN A 167 -4.73 -1.17 -9.97
N THR A 168 -4.36 -2.46 -10.08
CA THR A 168 -4.09 -3.07 -11.38
C THR A 168 -5.42 -3.34 -12.11
N VAL A 169 -5.41 -3.39 -13.44
CA VAL A 169 -6.62 -3.66 -14.24
C VAL A 169 -7.20 -5.06 -14.02
N TYR A 170 -6.46 -5.95 -13.41
CA TYR A 170 -6.87 -7.33 -13.07
C TYR A 170 -7.01 -7.57 -11.56
N ALA A 171 -7.02 -6.52 -10.74
CA ALA A 171 -7.22 -6.61 -9.30
C ALA A 171 -8.61 -7.17 -8.96
N LYS A 172 -8.65 -8.27 -8.17
CA LYS A 172 -9.89 -8.96 -7.77
C LYS A 172 -9.94 -9.27 -6.28
N VAL A 173 -8.86 -9.84 -5.73
CA VAL A 173 -8.85 -10.38 -4.36
C VAL A 173 -8.44 -9.28 -3.39
N ARG A 174 -9.38 -8.82 -2.57
CA ARG A 174 -9.12 -7.80 -1.52
C ARG A 174 -8.20 -8.36 -0.43
N GLY A 175 -7.35 -7.52 0.13
CA GLY A 175 -6.57 -7.89 1.31
C GLY A 175 -5.11 -7.41 1.32
N SER A 176 -4.69 -6.61 0.35
CA SER A 176 -3.34 -6.03 0.36
C SER A 176 -3.36 -4.58 0.83
N ALA A 177 -2.40 -4.24 1.67
CA ALA A 177 -2.12 -2.86 2.07
C ALA A 177 -1.22 -2.11 1.08
N ALA A 178 -0.65 -2.79 0.07
CA ALA A 178 0.22 -2.20 -0.93
C ALA A 178 -0.11 -2.69 -2.33
N ALA A 179 0.17 -1.87 -3.35
CA ALA A 179 0.00 -2.28 -4.74
C ALA A 179 0.92 -3.47 -5.06
N PRO A 180 0.45 -4.44 -5.85
CA PRO A 180 1.29 -5.52 -6.32
C PRO A 180 2.38 -5.01 -7.25
N THR A 181 3.56 -5.62 -7.16
CA THR A 181 4.73 -5.30 -7.99
C THR A 181 5.10 -6.45 -8.94
N ALA A 182 4.27 -7.49 -8.99
CA ALA A 182 4.40 -8.62 -9.90
C ALA A 182 3.16 -8.75 -10.79
#